data_7d5083fc40d4e05085099140e9f7d839
#
_entry.id   7d5083fc40d4e05085099140e9f7d839
#
_cell.length_a   1.000
_cell.length_b   1.000
_cell.length_c   1.000
_cell.angle_alpha   90.00
_cell.angle_beta   90.00
_cell.angle_gamma   90.00
#
_symmetry.space_group_name_H-M   'P 1'
#
loop_
_entity.id
_entity.type
_entity.pdbx_description
1 polymer ?
#
loop_
_entity_poly.entity_id
_entity_poly.type
_entity_poly.pdbx_seq_one_letter_code
_entity_poly.pdbx_strand_id
1 'polypeptide(L)'
;MARLLSRNIFQSFSDFGGCSALVRNVAVGREARWWSNEASPAVKVTAPRTSLNQPGLQTEEQLGLWYTLEQDIAKQLFGLGGIPKQFATQCKTFAETCLMIRKPALTTIDYIKKTNLALPPNKFILYGREGVGKSLSLVHITHFLSQDNWLLVHIPWAPRWRRGFKEITASATVPGRYDHPLDAVIWLQHFKSQNSQLLKTLQLETSEEYKWSRREVTEAGAPLIDIVELGISRARFASDCIMAVTTELKKHATHQRCKIAVVADGINTFFCLTSRYRLEDLTYLNPENFTIFQAFMQLFNNNWRNGVVVASVDSLANDGARRESYLPRYLLRQKVRSALILDGRH
;
A
#
# COMPACT_ATOMS: atom_id res chain seq x y z
N MET A 1 -5.59 49.92 2.16
CA MET A 1 -6.79 50.28 1.37
C MET A 1 -7.34 48.99 0.80
N ALA A 2 -8.33 48.38 1.43
CA ALA A 2 -9.78 48.56 1.22
C ALA A 2 -10.23 48.00 -0.15
N ARG A 3 -11.08 47.05 -0.29
CA ARG A 3 -12.42 46.61 0.17
C ARG A 3 -12.81 45.41 -0.68
N LEU A 4 -13.25 44.32 -0.12
CA LEU A 4 -14.60 43.74 -0.13
C LEU A 4 -15.45 43.98 -1.40
N LEU A 5 -15.93 42.90 -2.02
CA LEU A 5 -17.30 42.79 -2.50
C LEU A 5 -17.70 41.31 -2.72
N SER A 6 -18.59 40.87 -1.83
CA SER A 6 -19.50 39.74 -1.98
C SER A 6 -20.61 40.10 -2.99
N ARG A 7 -21.03 39.19 -3.84
CA ARG A 7 -22.38 39.25 -4.41
C ARG A 7 -22.96 37.86 -4.68
N ASN A 8 -24.02 37.61 -3.92
CA ASN A 8 -25.07 36.64 -4.22
C ASN A 8 -25.72 36.89 -5.56
N ILE A 9 -25.98 35.84 -6.32
CA ILE A 9 -27.01 35.86 -7.37
C ILE A 9 -27.91 34.65 -7.16
N PHE A 10 -29.03 34.90 -6.44
CA PHE A 10 -30.29 34.19 -6.63
C PHE A 10 -31.03 34.93 -7.77
N GLN A 11 -31.40 34.22 -8.81
CA GLN A 11 -32.46 34.69 -9.72
C GLN A 11 -33.40 33.53 -10.07
N SER A 12 -34.64 33.78 -9.69
CA SER A 12 -35.89 33.09 -9.96
C SER A 12 -36.16 32.92 -11.45
N PHE A 13 -36.71 31.79 -11.84
CA PHE A 13 -37.59 31.67 -13.01
C PHE A 13 -38.96 31.18 -12.53
N SER A 14 -39.89 32.12 -12.53
CA SER A 14 -41.33 31.90 -12.58
C SER A 14 -41.79 32.07 -14.01
N ASP A 15 -42.84 31.34 -14.32
CA ASP A 15 -43.74 31.42 -15.45
C ASP A 15 -43.56 30.42 -16.59
N PHE A 16 -44.41 29.40 -16.54
CA PHE A 16 -45.28 29.04 -17.67
C PHE A 16 -46.52 28.28 -17.19
N GLY A 17 -47.65 28.70 -17.71
CA GLY A 17 -49.03 28.55 -17.30
C GLY A 17 -49.67 27.17 -17.30
N GLY A 18 -50.68 27.14 -16.53
CA GLY A 18 -52.01 26.65 -16.66
C GLY A 18 -52.24 25.20 -17.16
N CYS A 19 -52.64 24.32 -16.26
CA CYS A 19 -53.70 23.36 -16.55
C CYS A 19 -54.36 22.94 -15.24
N SER A 20 -55.59 23.37 -15.05
CA SER A 20 -56.48 22.96 -13.95
C SER A 20 -56.94 21.52 -14.18
N ALA A 21 -56.60 20.62 -13.26
CA ALA A 21 -57.23 19.30 -13.17
C ALA A 21 -57.61 19.01 -11.72
N LEU A 22 -58.86 18.79 -11.52
CA LEU A 22 -59.54 18.38 -10.28
C LEU A 22 -58.76 17.30 -9.52
N VAL A 23 -58.35 17.64 -8.32
CA VAL A 23 -57.90 16.62 -7.36
C VAL A 23 -59.06 16.37 -6.38
N ARG A 24 -59.72 15.24 -6.53
CA ARG A 24 -60.67 14.71 -5.54
C ARG A 24 -59.89 14.37 -4.27
N ASN A 25 -60.30 14.99 -3.17
CA ASN A 25 -59.85 14.65 -1.83
C ASN A 25 -60.30 13.21 -1.50
N VAL A 26 -59.37 12.27 -1.55
CA VAL A 26 -59.52 10.99 -0.87
C VAL A 26 -58.77 11.14 0.44
N ALA A 27 -59.53 11.34 1.51
CA ALA A 27 -59.00 11.24 2.87
C ALA A 27 -58.65 9.77 3.15
N VAL A 28 -57.38 9.39 2.91
CA VAL A 28 -56.84 8.15 3.44
C VAL A 28 -56.29 8.48 4.81
N GLY A 29 -57.00 8.07 5.84
CA GLY A 29 -56.52 8.10 7.21
C GLY A 29 -55.24 7.27 7.34
N ARG A 30 -54.10 7.94 7.23
CA ARG A 30 -52.83 7.40 7.70
C ARG A 30 -52.81 7.58 9.22
N GLU A 31 -53.13 6.53 9.95
CA GLU A 31 -52.70 6.39 11.33
C GLU A 31 -51.17 6.58 11.35
N ALA A 32 -50.75 7.74 11.84
CA ALA A 32 -49.34 7.94 12.19
C ALA A 32 -49.08 6.98 13.36
N ARG A 33 -48.55 5.79 13.05
CA ARG A 33 -47.93 4.95 14.06
C ARG A 33 -46.73 5.75 14.58
N TRP A 34 -46.94 6.41 15.70
CA TRP A 34 -45.87 6.91 16.53
C TRP A 34 -44.99 5.69 16.87
N TRP A 35 -43.74 5.72 16.43
CA TRP A 35 -42.74 4.79 16.92
C TRP A 35 -42.70 4.93 18.42
N SER A 36 -43.25 3.98 19.14
CA SER A 36 -43.06 3.88 20.56
C SER A 36 -41.56 3.79 20.80
N ASN A 37 -41.01 4.76 21.52
CA ASN A 37 -39.65 4.75 22.04
C ASN A 37 -39.54 3.72 23.18
N GLU A 38 -40.01 2.52 23.00
CA GLU A 38 -39.50 1.40 23.75
C GLU A 38 -38.14 1.09 23.17
N ALA A 39 -37.07 1.65 23.76
CA ALA A 39 -35.72 1.31 23.51
C ALA A 39 -35.62 -0.22 23.69
N SER A 40 -35.66 -0.95 22.59
CA SER A 40 -35.29 -2.36 22.62
C SER A 40 -33.95 -2.40 23.35
N PRO A 41 -33.78 -3.29 24.35
CA PRO A 41 -32.54 -3.37 25.10
C PRO A 41 -31.41 -3.46 24.09
N ALA A 42 -30.53 -2.46 24.10
CA ALA A 42 -29.43 -2.40 23.17
C ALA A 42 -28.64 -3.71 23.33
N VAL A 43 -28.82 -4.62 22.39
CA VAL A 43 -28.03 -5.85 22.34
C VAL A 43 -26.59 -5.36 22.15
N LYS A 44 -25.81 -5.41 23.22
CA LYS A 44 -24.35 -5.15 23.14
C LYS A 44 -23.76 -6.23 22.27
N VAL A 45 -23.75 -6.00 20.98
CA VAL A 45 -23.00 -6.83 20.05
C VAL A 45 -21.52 -6.54 20.31
N THR A 46 -20.94 -7.28 21.23
CA THR A 46 -19.49 -7.26 21.44
C THR A 46 -18.86 -8.03 20.27
N ALA A 47 -18.07 -7.35 19.46
CA ALA A 47 -17.28 -8.03 18.44
C ALA A 47 -16.41 -9.11 19.11
N PRO A 48 -16.38 -10.35 18.60
CA PRO A 48 -15.61 -11.42 19.20
C PRO A 48 -14.12 -11.08 19.11
N ARG A 49 -13.44 -10.98 20.26
CA ARG A 49 -12.04 -10.57 20.36
C ARG A 49 -11.17 -11.68 20.89
N THR A 50 -9.89 -11.67 20.49
CA THR A 50 -8.85 -12.49 21.09
C THR A 50 -7.86 -11.61 21.84
N SER A 51 -7.30 -12.16 22.93
CA SER A 51 -6.15 -11.55 23.63
C SER A 51 -4.82 -11.81 22.93
N LEU A 52 -4.80 -12.69 21.91
CA LEU A 52 -3.61 -13.08 21.19
C LEU A 52 -3.28 -12.05 20.12
N ASN A 53 -2.55 -10.99 20.50
CA ASN A 53 -2.19 -9.88 19.61
C ASN A 53 -0.94 -10.14 18.75
N GLN A 54 -0.31 -11.30 18.90
CA GLN A 54 0.86 -11.69 18.12
C GLN A 54 0.46 -12.50 16.90
N PRO A 55 0.55 -11.96 15.65
CA PRO A 55 0.13 -12.65 14.44
C PRO A 55 0.81 -14.00 14.20
N GLY A 56 2.05 -14.14 14.67
CA GLY A 56 2.81 -15.36 14.51
C GLY A 56 2.29 -16.57 15.31
N LEU A 57 1.50 -16.34 16.35
CA LEU A 57 0.91 -17.38 17.20
C LEU A 57 -0.55 -17.67 16.87
N GLN A 58 -1.17 -16.89 16.00
CA GLN A 58 -2.57 -17.07 15.62
C GLN A 58 -2.75 -18.30 14.73
N THR A 59 -3.81 -19.04 14.99
CA THR A 59 -4.18 -20.29 14.31
C THR A 59 -5.58 -20.18 13.69
N GLU A 60 -6.04 -21.25 13.05
CA GLU A 60 -7.40 -21.30 12.49
C GLU A 60 -8.51 -21.20 13.56
N GLU A 61 -8.21 -21.49 14.84
CA GLU A 61 -9.17 -21.34 15.96
C GLU A 61 -9.57 -19.88 16.19
N GLN A 62 -8.70 -18.93 15.86
CA GLN A 62 -8.94 -17.51 16.01
C GLN A 62 -9.56 -16.86 14.74
N LEU A 63 -9.95 -17.67 13.75
CA LEU A 63 -10.59 -17.13 12.54
C LEU A 63 -11.87 -16.36 12.88
N GLY A 64 -11.99 -15.16 12.31
CA GLY A 64 -13.12 -14.27 12.53
C GLY A 64 -13.05 -13.45 13.83
N LEU A 65 -12.09 -13.74 14.72
CA LEU A 65 -11.85 -12.91 15.89
C LEU A 65 -11.08 -11.64 15.54
N TRP A 66 -11.24 -10.61 16.34
CA TRP A 66 -10.52 -9.36 16.23
C TRP A 66 -9.37 -9.32 17.23
N TYR A 67 -8.18 -8.96 16.76
CA TYR A 67 -7.02 -8.68 17.60
C TYR A 67 -6.64 -7.20 17.52
N THR A 68 -6.04 -6.69 18.59
CA THR A 68 -5.64 -5.28 18.69
C THR A 68 -4.20 -5.10 18.18
N LEU A 69 -4.02 -4.14 17.27
CA LEU A 69 -2.71 -3.65 16.88
C LEU A 69 -2.37 -2.43 17.77
N GLU A 70 -1.33 -2.54 18.55
CA GLU A 70 -0.88 -1.47 19.45
C GLU A 70 -0.60 -0.17 18.68
N GLN A 71 -0.96 0.97 19.29
CA GLN A 71 -0.90 2.27 18.61
C GLN A 71 0.52 2.65 18.17
N ASP A 72 1.52 2.32 18.97
CA ASP A 72 2.92 2.63 18.64
C ASP A 72 3.41 1.77 17.48
N ILE A 73 3.06 0.49 17.45
CA ILE A 73 3.32 -0.41 16.31
C ILE A 73 2.57 0.08 15.07
N ALA A 74 1.31 0.47 15.21
CA ALA A 74 0.52 1.00 14.11
C ALA A 74 1.13 2.29 13.53
N LYS A 75 1.62 3.20 14.36
CA LYS A 75 2.32 4.42 13.93
C LYS A 75 3.65 4.10 13.25
N GLN A 76 4.45 3.22 13.83
CA GLN A 76 5.74 2.81 13.27
C GLN A 76 5.58 2.16 11.90
N LEU A 77 4.67 1.21 11.77
CA LEU A 77 4.51 0.41 10.56
C LEU A 77 3.67 1.11 9.48
N PHE A 78 2.68 1.90 9.86
CA PHE A 78 1.66 2.42 8.93
C PHE A 78 1.41 3.93 9.03
N GLY A 79 2.20 4.66 9.80
CA GLY A 79 2.05 6.10 9.99
C GLY A 79 2.08 6.92 8.69
N LEU A 80 2.82 6.45 7.68
CA LEU A 80 2.95 7.10 6.37
C LEU A 80 2.18 6.38 5.25
N GLY A 81 1.44 5.31 5.56
CA GLY A 81 0.60 4.60 4.58
C GLY A 81 0.47 3.11 4.87
N GLY A 82 -0.33 2.40 4.06
CA GLY A 82 -0.57 0.96 4.15
C GLY A 82 -1.90 0.57 4.77
N ILE A 83 -2.49 1.44 5.60
CA ILE A 83 -3.86 1.28 6.09
C ILE A 83 -4.82 2.02 5.14
N PRO A 84 -5.89 1.36 4.63
CA PRO A 84 -6.90 2.01 3.81
C PRO A 84 -7.52 3.23 4.52
N LYS A 85 -7.70 4.35 3.80
CA LYS A 85 -8.16 5.62 4.40
C LYS A 85 -9.45 5.49 5.20
N GLN A 86 -10.44 4.76 4.67
CA GLN A 86 -11.72 4.55 5.36
C GLN A 86 -11.52 3.81 6.68
N PHE A 87 -10.67 2.78 6.70
CA PHE A 87 -10.36 2.04 7.90
C PHE A 87 -9.55 2.89 8.90
N ALA A 88 -8.60 3.69 8.42
CA ALA A 88 -7.88 4.65 9.28
C ALA A 88 -8.80 5.67 9.93
N THR A 89 -9.86 6.12 9.24
CA THR A 89 -10.89 6.98 9.83
C THR A 89 -11.68 6.26 10.93
N GLN A 90 -12.06 5.00 10.71
CA GLN A 90 -12.72 4.18 11.73
C GLN A 90 -11.82 3.99 12.96
N CYS A 91 -10.54 3.66 12.77
CA CYS A 91 -9.60 3.54 13.89
C CYS A 91 -9.48 4.82 14.71
N LYS A 92 -9.48 5.98 14.05
CA LYS A 92 -9.50 7.28 14.75
C LYS A 92 -10.78 7.52 15.53
N THR A 93 -11.94 7.19 14.94
CA THR A 93 -13.24 7.37 15.57
C THR A 93 -13.40 6.50 16.82
N PHE A 94 -12.92 5.26 16.75
CA PHE A 94 -13.01 4.32 17.88
C PHE A 94 -11.79 4.38 18.82
N ALA A 95 -10.79 5.22 18.50
CA ALA A 95 -9.50 5.32 19.20
C ALA A 95 -8.77 3.97 19.36
N GLU A 96 -9.03 3.02 18.46
CA GLU A 96 -8.52 1.66 18.51
C GLU A 96 -8.24 1.13 17.10
N THR A 97 -7.16 0.38 16.95
CA THR A 97 -6.83 -0.31 15.70
C THR A 97 -7.00 -1.81 15.90
N CYS A 98 -8.13 -2.34 15.47
CA CYS A 98 -8.43 -3.77 15.54
C CYS A 98 -8.50 -4.38 14.16
N LEU A 99 -7.85 -5.52 13.97
CA LEU A 99 -7.83 -6.27 12.72
C LEU A 99 -8.53 -7.61 12.90
N MET A 100 -9.41 -7.98 11.96
CA MET A 100 -9.99 -9.30 11.93
C MET A 100 -8.99 -10.32 11.41
N ILE A 101 -8.85 -11.43 12.13
CA ILE A 101 -8.03 -12.56 11.71
C ILE A 101 -8.75 -13.30 10.58
N ARG A 102 -8.11 -13.37 9.41
CA ARG A 102 -8.71 -13.90 8.21
C ARG A 102 -7.89 -15.04 7.62
N LYS A 103 -8.56 -16.03 7.06
CA LYS A 103 -7.93 -17.20 6.45
C LYS A 103 -6.83 -16.86 5.44
N PRO A 104 -7.00 -15.93 4.47
CA PRO A 104 -5.92 -15.60 3.52
C PRO A 104 -4.64 -15.09 4.21
N ALA A 105 -4.76 -14.32 5.29
CA ALA A 105 -3.60 -13.84 6.03
C ALA A 105 -2.90 -14.98 6.78
N LEU A 106 -3.64 -15.80 7.52
CA LEU A 106 -3.07 -16.96 8.26
C LEU A 106 -2.41 -17.95 7.31
N THR A 107 -3.07 -18.31 6.22
CA THR A 107 -2.51 -19.22 5.21
C THR A 107 -1.21 -18.68 4.62
N THR A 108 -1.17 -17.37 4.30
CA THR A 108 0.06 -16.74 3.80
C THR A 108 1.16 -16.77 4.84
N ILE A 109 0.87 -16.45 6.10
CA ILE A 109 1.83 -16.49 7.21
C ILE A 109 2.39 -17.91 7.39
N ASP A 110 1.53 -18.94 7.35
CA ASP A 110 1.97 -20.33 7.44
C ASP A 110 2.91 -20.73 6.29
N TYR A 111 2.61 -20.33 5.06
CA TYR A 111 3.51 -20.54 3.94
C TYR A 111 4.83 -19.76 4.05
N ILE A 112 4.80 -18.54 4.57
CA ILE A 112 6.03 -17.77 4.81
C ILE A 112 6.93 -18.49 5.81
N LYS A 113 6.38 -19.01 6.91
CA LYS A 113 7.11 -19.78 7.89
C LYS A 113 7.76 -21.05 7.32
N LYS A 114 7.11 -21.67 6.34
CA LYS A 114 7.57 -22.90 5.66
C LYS A 114 8.45 -22.61 4.44
N THR A 115 8.70 -21.35 4.11
CA THR A 115 9.47 -20.98 2.91
C THR A 115 10.94 -21.37 3.05
N ASN A 116 11.48 -22.02 2.02
CA ASN A 116 12.92 -22.25 1.92
C ASN A 116 13.62 -20.98 1.42
N LEU A 117 14.31 -20.29 2.31
CA LEU A 117 14.97 -19.02 2.03
C LEU A 117 16.25 -19.16 1.18
N ALA A 118 16.78 -20.37 0.99
CA ALA A 118 17.91 -20.60 0.09
C ALA A 118 17.52 -20.54 -1.40
N LEU A 119 16.24 -20.60 -1.70
CA LEU A 119 15.67 -20.50 -3.06
C LEU A 119 15.31 -19.04 -3.40
N PRO A 120 15.05 -18.75 -4.70
CA PRO A 120 14.47 -17.47 -5.09
C PRO A 120 13.19 -17.14 -4.31
N PRO A 121 12.87 -15.83 -4.12
CA PRO A 121 11.78 -15.42 -3.25
C PRO A 121 10.42 -15.99 -3.69
N ASN A 122 9.71 -16.60 -2.75
CA ASN A 122 8.33 -17.00 -2.96
C ASN A 122 7.44 -15.76 -3.11
N LYS A 123 6.48 -15.82 -4.03
CA LYS A 123 5.56 -14.73 -4.33
C LYS A 123 4.13 -15.16 -4.01
N PHE A 124 3.51 -14.42 -3.09
CA PHE A 124 2.14 -14.62 -2.66
C PHE A 124 1.27 -13.46 -3.17
N ILE A 125 0.24 -13.76 -3.93
CA ILE A 125 -0.63 -12.73 -4.51
C ILE A 125 -2.05 -12.90 -3.97
N LEU A 126 -2.49 -11.90 -3.20
CA LEU A 126 -3.86 -11.80 -2.72
C LEU A 126 -4.75 -11.26 -3.85
N TYR A 127 -5.66 -12.10 -4.31
CA TYR A 127 -6.56 -11.82 -5.41
C TYR A 127 -8.02 -11.85 -4.93
N GLY A 128 -8.94 -11.16 -5.63
CA GLY A 128 -10.37 -11.17 -5.33
C GLY A 128 -11.04 -9.82 -5.59
N ARG A 129 -12.36 -9.76 -5.35
CA ARG A 129 -13.17 -8.56 -5.55
C ARG A 129 -12.73 -7.40 -4.65
N GLU A 130 -13.21 -6.19 -4.96
CA GLU A 130 -13.07 -5.05 -4.06
C GLU A 130 -13.81 -5.29 -2.75
N GLY A 131 -13.32 -4.71 -1.66
CA GLY A 131 -13.94 -4.82 -0.35
C GLY A 131 -13.69 -6.14 0.38
N VAL A 132 -13.13 -7.18 -0.25
CA VAL A 132 -12.87 -8.47 0.41
C VAL A 132 -11.73 -8.44 1.45
N GLY A 133 -11.14 -7.27 1.73
CA GLY A 133 -10.13 -7.09 2.77
C GLY A 133 -8.71 -7.50 2.41
N LYS A 134 -8.32 -7.47 1.13
CA LYS A 134 -6.93 -7.76 0.69
C LYS A 134 -5.90 -6.87 1.38
N SER A 135 -6.12 -5.55 1.37
CA SER A 135 -5.20 -4.59 2.00
C SER A 135 -5.11 -4.79 3.52
N LEU A 136 -6.21 -5.11 4.21
CA LEU A 136 -6.18 -5.43 5.63
C LEU A 136 -5.47 -6.76 5.92
N SER A 137 -5.57 -7.73 5.02
CA SER A 137 -4.75 -8.95 5.12
C SER A 137 -3.26 -8.65 4.93
N LEU A 138 -2.89 -7.71 4.03
CA LEU A 138 -1.51 -7.23 3.93
C LEU A 138 -1.04 -6.54 5.22
N VAL A 139 -1.89 -5.73 5.86
CA VAL A 139 -1.57 -5.10 7.17
C VAL A 139 -1.26 -6.17 8.21
N HIS A 140 -2.08 -7.22 8.29
CA HIS A 140 -1.87 -8.34 9.22
C HIS A 140 -0.54 -9.07 8.94
N ILE A 141 -0.26 -9.39 7.68
CA ILE A 141 0.98 -10.04 7.26
C ILE A 141 2.19 -9.14 7.53
N THR A 142 2.09 -7.84 7.27
CA THR A 142 3.17 -6.86 7.56
C THR A 142 3.48 -6.81 9.05
N HIS A 143 2.45 -6.85 9.90
CA HIS A 143 2.63 -6.92 11.35
C HIS A 143 3.37 -8.21 11.76
N PHE A 144 3.00 -9.37 11.20
CA PHE A 144 3.73 -10.62 11.42
C PHE A 144 5.21 -10.51 11.01
N LEU A 145 5.47 -10.01 9.80
CA LEU A 145 6.82 -9.88 9.25
C LEU A 145 7.70 -8.96 10.10
N SER A 146 7.13 -7.88 10.64
CA SER A 146 7.86 -6.97 11.53
C SER A 146 8.28 -7.64 12.85
N GLN A 147 7.41 -8.50 13.39
CA GLN A 147 7.71 -9.25 14.63
C GLN A 147 8.71 -10.39 14.41
N ASP A 148 8.77 -10.95 13.21
CA ASP A 148 9.71 -12.02 12.84
C ASP A 148 11.04 -11.49 12.25
N ASN A 149 11.38 -10.23 12.53
CA ASN A 149 12.64 -9.59 12.16
C ASN A 149 12.91 -9.61 10.64
N TRP A 150 11.87 -9.40 9.83
CA TRP A 150 12.02 -9.16 8.40
C TRP A 150 12.23 -7.67 8.12
N LEU A 151 13.18 -7.38 7.27
CA LEU A 151 13.37 -6.04 6.75
C LEU A 151 12.28 -5.76 5.71
N LEU A 152 11.44 -4.77 6.00
CA LEU A 152 10.23 -4.48 5.24
C LEU A 152 10.51 -3.53 4.08
N VAL A 153 10.25 -3.98 2.86
CA VAL A 153 10.13 -3.13 1.68
C VAL A 153 8.64 -2.99 1.37
N HIS A 154 8.00 -2.06 2.04
CA HIS A 154 6.56 -1.91 1.97
C HIS A 154 6.15 -0.84 0.94
N ILE A 155 5.31 -1.22 0.00
CA ILE A 155 4.70 -0.36 -1.03
C ILE A 155 3.23 -0.18 -0.65
N PRO A 156 2.88 0.91 0.05
CA PRO A 156 1.56 1.08 0.67
C PRO A 156 0.39 1.09 -0.32
N TRP A 157 0.60 1.67 -1.48
CA TRP A 157 -0.38 1.73 -2.57
C TRP A 157 0.26 2.19 -3.87
N ALA A 158 0.70 1.24 -4.68
CA ALA A 158 1.40 1.48 -5.95
C ALA A 158 0.60 2.33 -6.98
N PRO A 159 -0.74 2.22 -7.08
CA PRO A 159 -1.52 3.02 -8.02
C PRO A 159 -1.35 4.54 -7.87
N ARG A 160 -0.96 5.03 -6.70
CA ARG A 160 -0.70 6.44 -6.45
C ARG A 160 0.40 6.99 -7.36
N TRP A 161 1.48 6.26 -7.51
CA TRP A 161 2.64 6.73 -8.30
C TRP A 161 2.38 6.77 -9.81
N ARG A 162 1.32 6.10 -10.26
CA ARG A 162 0.89 6.12 -11.67
C ARG A 162 -0.19 7.17 -11.97
N ARG A 163 -1.09 7.42 -11.01
CA ARG A 163 -2.32 8.20 -11.22
C ARG A 163 -2.48 9.42 -10.32
N GLY A 164 -1.88 9.42 -9.17
CA GLY A 164 -2.05 10.45 -8.13
C GLY A 164 -0.71 10.91 -7.55
N PHE A 165 0.32 10.90 -8.38
CA PHE A 165 1.65 11.41 -8.03
C PHE A 165 1.58 12.89 -7.63
N LYS A 166 2.48 13.28 -6.73
CA LYS A 166 2.58 14.68 -6.28
C LYS A 166 3.33 15.55 -7.27
N GLU A 167 4.46 15.05 -7.75
CA GLU A 167 5.34 15.74 -8.67
C GLU A 167 6.10 14.72 -9.50
N ILE A 168 6.36 15.05 -10.76
CA ILE A 168 7.23 14.29 -11.66
C ILE A 168 8.23 15.26 -12.28
N THR A 169 9.50 14.88 -12.27
CA THR A 169 10.60 15.62 -12.90
C THR A 169 11.40 14.69 -13.79
N ALA A 170 12.04 15.24 -14.83
CA ALA A 170 13.03 14.47 -15.58
C ALA A 170 14.18 14.08 -14.65
N SER A 171 14.68 12.84 -14.77
CA SER A 171 15.78 12.38 -13.94
C SER A 171 17.06 13.17 -14.23
N ALA A 172 17.76 13.53 -13.15
CA ALA A 172 19.02 14.23 -13.27
C ALA A 172 20.20 13.31 -13.61
N THR A 173 20.04 12.01 -13.40
CA THR A 173 21.10 11.00 -13.50
C THR A 173 20.98 10.17 -14.76
N VAL A 174 19.77 9.83 -15.19
CA VAL A 174 19.55 8.95 -16.34
C VAL A 174 18.63 9.60 -17.37
N PRO A 175 19.12 9.93 -18.57
CA PRO A 175 18.30 10.49 -19.64
C PRO A 175 17.10 9.60 -20.01
N GLY A 176 15.94 10.20 -20.25
CA GLY A 176 14.69 9.48 -20.61
C GLY A 176 13.96 8.82 -19.45
N ARG A 177 14.46 8.93 -18.23
CA ARG A 177 13.76 8.55 -16.99
C ARG A 177 13.11 9.74 -16.32
N TYR A 178 12.12 9.43 -15.48
CA TYR A 178 11.37 10.41 -14.71
C TYR A 178 11.32 10.00 -13.25
N ASP A 179 11.50 10.98 -12.38
CA ASP A 179 11.56 10.81 -10.94
C ASP A 179 10.29 11.32 -10.26
N HIS A 180 10.00 10.76 -9.09
CA HIS A 180 8.94 11.20 -8.18
C HIS A 180 9.53 11.79 -6.89
N PRO A 181 10.10 12.99 -6.90
CA PRO A 181 10.90 13.48 -5.77
C PRO A 181 10.17 13.42 -4.44
N LEU A 182 8.97 13.96 -4.39
CA LEU A 182 8.19 14.04 -3.14
C LEU A 182 7.62 12.69 -2.69
N ASP A 183 7.16 11.86 -3.62
CA ASP A 183 6.64 10.54 -3.27
C ASP A 183 7.79 9.59 -2.86
N ALA A 184 8.97 9.75 -3.44
CA ALA A 184 10.18 9.02 -3.07
C ALA A 184 10.66 9.38 -1.66
N VAL A 185 10.68 10.67 -1.29
CA VAL A 185 11.00 11.11 0.08
C VAL A 185 10.04 10.47 1.09
N ILE A 186 8.73 10.50 0.81
CA ILE A 186 7.73 9.88 1.70
C ILE A 186 7.98 8.38 1.85
N TRP A 187 8.32 7.69 0.76
CA TRP A 187 8.61 6.27 0.83
C TRP A 187 9.88 5.98 1.64
N LEU A 188 10.96 6.75 1.48
CA LEU A 188 12.19 6.62 2.27
C LEU A 188 11.94 6.87 3.76
N GLN A 189 11.12 7.87 4.10
CA GLN A 189 10.68 8.10 5.48
C GLN A 189 9.90 6.91 6.04
N HIS A 190 9.00 6.34 5.23
CA HIS A 190 8.23 5.15 5.58
C HIS A 190 9.13 3.95 5.81
N PHE A 191 10.06 3.69 4.90
CA PHE A 191 11.06 2.62 5.03
C PHE A 191 11.91 2.78 6.29
N LYS A 192 12.40 4.00 6.56
CA LYS A 192 13.17 4.31 7.78
C LYS A 192 12.34 4.05 9.04
N SER A 193 11.08 4.53 9.08
CA SER A 193 10.18 4.33 10.23
C SER A 193 9.95 2.86 10.53
N GLN A 194 9.67 2.06 9.51
CA GLN A 194 9.38 0.62 9.67
C GLN A 194 10.60 -0.20 10.13
N ASN A 195 11.78 0.16 9.65
CA ASN A 195 12.99 -0.66 9.80
C ASN A 195 14.04 -0.06 10.74
N SER A 196 13.74 1.04 11.44
CA SER A 196 14.73 1.82 12.22
C SER A 196 15.54 0.96 13.20
N GLN A 197 14.91 0.02 13.88
CA GLN A 197 15.56 -0.84 14.85
C GLN A 197 16.44 -1.88 14.15
N LEU A 198 15.92 -2.54 13.11
CA LEU A 198 16.67 -3.55 12.36
C LEU A 198 17.86 -2.97 11.62
N LEU A 199 17.74 -1.78 11.03
CA LEU A 199 18.85 -1.11 10.35
C LEU A 199 20.00 -0.79 11.30
N LYS A 200 19.70 -0.41 12.54
CA LYS A 200 20.71 -0.20 13.60
C LYS A 200 21.39 -1.49 14.03
N THR A 201 20.62 -2.59 14.15
CA THR A 201 21.14 -3.87 14.59
C THR A 201 21.97 -4.57 13.51
N LEU A 202 21.49 -4.53 12.26
CA LEU A 202 22.11 -5.25 11.14
C LEU A 202 23.35 -4.55 10.59
N GLN A 203 23.51 -3.26 10.82
CA GLN A 203 24.65 -2.45 10.35
C GLN A 203 24.98 -2.74 8.87
N LEU A 204 23.96 -2.65 8.00
CA LEU A 204 24.13 -2.90 6.57
C LEU A 204 24.96 -1.78 5.94
N GLU A 205 25.94 -2.14 5.12
CA GLU A 205 26.85 -1.23 4.46
C GLU A 205 26.62 -1.26 2.95
N THR A 206 27.00 -0.20 2.26
CA THR A 206 26.97 -0.13 0.80
C THR A 206 28.08 -1.01 0.20
N SER A 207 27.75 -1.76 -0.84
CA SER A 207 28.72 -2.62 -1.52
C SER A 207 29.58 -1.88 -2.56
N GLU A 208 29.12 -0.72 -3.00
CA GLU A 208 29.75 0.08 -4.04
C GLU A 208 29.59 1.58 -3.77
N GLU A 209 30.38 2.39 -4.47
CA GLU A 209 30.31 3.84 -4.40
C GLU A 209 29.11 4.36 -5.22
N TYR A 210 28.34 5.27 -4.61
CA TYR A 210 27.21 5.95 -5.26
C TYR A 210 27.50 7.45 -5.43
N LYS A 211 27.54 7.91 -6.68
CA LYS A 211 27.74 9.33 -7.05
C LYS A 211 26.41 9.99 -7.36
N TRP A 212 25.95 10.88 -6.48
CA TRP A 212 24.71 11.63 -6.63
C TRP A 212 24.90 12.94 -7.38
N SER A 213 26.04 13.59 -7.12
CA SER A 213 26.46 14.83 -7.79
C SER A 213 28.00 14.95 -7.78
N ARG A 214 28.52 16.04 -8.33
CA ARG A 214 29.97 16.32 -8.26
C ARG A 214 30.50 16.47 -6.83
N ARG A 215 29.63 16.78 -5.86
CA ARG A 215 30.01 17.07 -4.46
C ARG A 215 29.43 16.06 -3.47
N GLU A 216 28.46 15.29 -3.86
CA GLU A 216 27.76 14.35 -2.99
C GLU A 216 28.01 12.93 -3.48
N VAL A 217 28.73 12.16 -2.69
CA VAL A 217 29.15 10.79 -2.94
C VAL A 217 28.92 9.98 -1.67
N THR A 218 28.41 8.77 -1.81
CA THR A 218 28.38 7.79 -0.72
C THR A 218 29.40 6.72 -1.05
N GLU A 219 30.43 6.59 -0.24
CA GLU A 219 31.53 5.65 -0.46
C GLU A 219 31.08 4.20 -0.24
N ALA A 220 31.80 3.25 -0.82
CA ALA A 220 31.62 1.84 -0.52
C ALA A 220 31.98 1.58 0.96
N GLY A 221 31.17 0.77 1.66
CA GLY A 221 31.31 0.53 3.10
C GLY A 221 30.61 1.55 3.99
N ALA A 222 29.99 2.60 3.43
CA ALA A 222 29.18 3.52 4.20
C ALA A 222 27.90 2.84 4.70
N PRO A 223 27.34 3.25 5.86
CA PRO A 223 26.07 2.70 6.35
C PRO A 223 24.93 2.90 5.34
N LEU A 224 24.14 1.85 5.08
CA LEU A 224 23.01 1.94 4.15
C LEU A 224 22.00 3.03 4.54
N ILE A 225 21.89 3.31 5.84
CA ILE A 225 21.02 4.37 6.35
C ILE A 225 21.40 5.75 5.83
N ASP A 226 22.66 6.00 5.51
CA ASP A 226 23.12 7.30 5.00
C ASP A 226 22.50 7.60 3.62
N ILE A 227 22.35 6.57 2.74
CA ILE A 227 21.61 6.72 1.48
C ILE A 227 20.14 7.09 1.74
N VAL A 228 19.51 6.45 2.73
CA VAL A 228 18.12 6.76 3.08
C VAL A 228 17.99 8.20 3.57
N GLU A 229 18.89 8.65 4.44
CA GLU A 229 18.89 10.01 4.98
C GLU A 229 19.22 11.07 3.93
N LEU A 230 20.15 10.76 3.04
CA LEU A 230 20.45 11.61 1.89
C LEU A 230 19.18 11.81 1.03
N GLY A 231 18.49 10.73 0.65
CA GLY A 231 17.27 10.80 -0.14
C GLY A 231 16.14 11.56 0.56
N ILE A 232 16.03 11.47 1.89
CA ILE A 232 15.07 12.26 2.68
C ILE A 232 15.42 13.74 2.68
N SER A 233 16.69 14.07 2.82
CA SER A 233 17.18 15.47 2.90
C SER A 233 17.28 16.13 1.53
N ARG A 234 17.47 15.37 0.46
CA ARG A 234 17.69 15.82 -0.91
C ARG A 234 16.67 15.18 -1.85
N ALA A 235 15.46 15.71 -1.88
CA ALA A 235 14.34 15.19 -2.68
C ALA A 235 14.71 14.91 -4.16
N ARG A 236 15.61 15.71 -4.72
CA ARG A 236 16.12 15.55 -6.09
C ARG A 236 16.73 14.17 -6.37
N PHE A 237 17.37 13.56 -5.38
CA PHE A 237 18.02 12.26 -5.52
C PHE A 237 17.19 11.12 -4.90
N ALA A 238 16.04 11.43 -4.31
CA ALA A 238 15.26 10.46 -3.56
C ALA A 238 14.88 9.22 -4.37
N SER A 239 14.53 9.36 -5.65
CA SER A 239 14.20 8.24 -6.53
C SER A 239 15.40 7.33 -6.79
N ASP A 240 16.58 7.93 -7.03
CA ASP A 240 17.82 7.19 -7.21
C ASP A 240 18.28 6.52 -5.89
N CYS A 241 18.08 7.18 -4.76
CA CYS A 241 18.32 6.59 -3.43
C CYS A 241 17.46 5.35 -3.20
N ILE A 242 16.18 5.34 -3.62
CA ILE A 242 15.34 4.13 -3.56
C ILE A 242 15.95 3.01 -4.42
N MET A 243 16.41 3.34 -5.64
CA MET A 243 17.05 2.37 -6.52
C MET A 243 18.30 1.76 -5.86
N ALA A 244 19.18 2.59 -5.29
CA ALA A 244 20.37 2.15 -4.59
C ALA A 244 20.02 1.27 -3.37
N VAL A 245 19.11 1.74 -2.50
CA VAL A 245 18.66 0.99 -1.32
C VAL A 245 18.10 -0.39 -1.72
N THR A 246 17.20 -0.45 -2.71
CA THR A 246 16.61 -1.74 -3.13
C THR A 246 17.65 -2.67 -3.76
N THR A 247 18.66 -2.13 -4.44
CA THR A 247 19.77 -2.90 -5.01
C THR A 247 20.66 -3.48 -3.91
N GLU A 248 21.07 -2.66 -2.94
CA GLU A 248 21.91 -3.10 -1.81
C GLU A 248 21.17 -4.13 -0.95
N LEU A 249 19.88 -3.91 -0.68
CA LEU A 249 19.07 -4.87 0.05
C LEU A 249 19.06 -6.24 -0.64
N LYS A 250 18.88 -6.30 -1.96
CA LYS A 250 18.95 -7.58 -2.70
C LYS A 250 20.30 -8.28 -2.54
N LYS A 251 21.42 -7.52 -2.59
CA LYS A 251 22.75 -8.07 -2.38
C LYS A 251 22.88 -8.64 -0.98
N HIS A 252 22.50 -7.87 0.05
CA HIS A 252 22.56 -8.32 1.44
C HIS A 252 21.68 -9.55 1.71
N ALA A 253 20.46 -9.59 1.15
CA ALA A 253 19.60 -10.77 1.27
C ALA A 253 20.24 -11.99 0.61
N THR A 254 20.78 -11.84 -0.59
CA THR A 254 21.45 -12.94 -1.31
C THR A 254 22.65 -13.49 -0.55
N HIS A 255 23.38 -12.64 0.17
CA HIS A 255 24.47 -13.01 1.08
C HIS A 255 24.00 -13.41 2.48
N GLN A 256 22.69 -13.61 2.69
CA GLN A 256 22.06 -14.06 3.95
C GLN A 256 22.30 -13.13 5.16
N ARG A 257 22.66 -11.86 4.93
CA ARG A 257 22.86 -10.89 6.03
C ARG A 257 21.53 -10.39 6.62
N CYS A 258 20.44 -10.43 5.85
CA CYS A 258 19.09 -10.04 6.30
C CYS A 258 18.01 -10.82 5.56
N LYS A 259 16.84 -10.98 6.18
CA LYS A 259 15.62 -11.46 5.52
C LYS A 259 14.84 -10.25 4.99
N ILE A 260 14.39 -10.30 3.73
CA ILE A 260 13.62 -9.20 3.13
C ILE A 260 12.20 -9.65 2.82
N ALA A 261 11.24 -8.86 3.26
CA ALA A 261 9.85 -9.00 2.87
C ALA A 261 9.39 -7.80 2.02
N VAL A 262 9.06 -8.06 0.77
CA VAL A 262 8.45 -7.08 -0.12
C VAL A 262 6.94 -7.19 0.01
N VAL A 263 6.29 -6.14 0.51
CA VAL A 263 4.82 -6.09 0.66
C VAL A 263 4.28 -5.00 -0.26
N ALA A 264 3.44 -5.37 -1.25
CA ALA A 264 2.96 -4.44 -2.26
C ALA A 264 1.42 -4.45 -2.39
N ASP A 265 0.77 -3.31 -2.13
CA ASP A 265 -0.65 -3.14 -2.44
C ASP A 265 -0.82 -2.56 -3.86
N GLY A 266 -1.54 -3.30 -4.72
CA GLY A 266 -1.77 -2.94 -6.12
C GLY A 266 -0.59 -3.27 -7.04
N ILE A 267 0.01 -4.46 -6.91
CA ILE A 267 1.17 -4.90 -7.72
C ILE A 267 0.94 -4.82 -9.23
N ASN A 268 -0.29 -5.00 -9.69
CA ASN A 268 -0.64 -4.92 -11.10
C ASN A 268 -0.37 -3.53 -11.72
N THR A 269 -0.23 -2.50 -10.92
CA THR A 269 0.14 -1.14 -11.37
C THR A 269 1.50 -1.12 -12.06
N PHE A 270 2.45 -1.92 -11.61
CA PHE A 270 3.79 -1.98 -12.18
C PHE A 270 3.83 -2.55 -13.60
N PHE A 271 2.78 -3.22 -14.03
CA PHE A 271 2.66 -3.87 -15.33
C PHE A 271 1.65 -3.19 -16.26
N CYS A 272 1.16 -1.99 -15.90
CA CYS A 272 0.33 -1.18 -16.76
C CYS A 272 1.15 -0.50 -17.85
N LEU A 273 0.55 -0.29 -19.02
CA LEU A 273 1.24 0.27 -20.20
C LEU A 273 1.31 1.80 -20.17
N THR A 274 0.39 2.47 -19.47
CA THR A 274 0.29 3.92 -19.48
C THR A 274 0.21 4.50 -18.08
N SER A 275 0.76 5.69 -17.87
CA SER A 275 0.55 6.51 -16.68
C SER A 275 -0.48 7.60 -16.96
N ARG A 276 -0.80 8.44 -15.97
CA ARG A 276 -1.58 9.68 -16.18
C ARG A 276 -0.69 10.90 -16.46
N TYR A 277 0.61 10.73 -16.52
CA TYR A 277 1.52 11.79 -16.91
C TYR A 277 1.60 11.90 -18.42
N ARG A 278 1.38 13.12 -18.94
CA ARG A 278 1.50 13.44 -20.35
C ARG A 278 2.79 14.21 -20.59
N LEU A 279 3.50 13.84 -21.62
CA LEU A 279 4.64 14.55 -22.12
C LEU A 279 4.19 15.81 -22.91
N GLU A 280 5.12 16.65 -23.33
CA GLU A 280 4.85 17.85 -24.13
C GLU A 280 4.18 17.55 -25.48
N ASP A 281 4.49 16.40 -26.06
CA ASP A 281 3.87 15.87 -27.28
C ASP A 281 2.47 15.26 -27.06
N LEU A 282 1.91 15.42 -25.85
CA LEU A 282 0.61 14.88 -25.41
C LEU A 282 0.55 13.35 -25.33
N THR A 283 1.65 12.63 -25.53
CA THR A 283 1.70 11.19 -25.32
C THR A 283 1.74 10.86 -23.82
N TYR A 284 1.20 9.70 -23.44
CA TYR A 284 1.28 9.24 -22.07
C TYR A 284 2.62 8.54 -21.82
N LEU A 285 3.28 8.95 -20.75
CA LEU A 285 4.52 8.33 -20.34
C LEU A 285 4.28 6.86 -19.89
N ASN A 286 5.14 5.96 -20.37
CA ASN A 286 5.13 4.58 -19.91
C ASN A 286 5.63 4.51 -18.46
N PRO A 287 4.92 3.80 -17.55
CA PRO A 287 5.36 3.59 -16.17
C PRO A 287 6.76 3.01 -16.04
N GLU A 288 7.25 2.25 -17.00
CA GLU A 288 8.61 1.71 -17.02
C GLU A 288 9.69 2.80 -17.03
N ASN A 289 9.35 4.01 -17.48
CA ASN A 289 10.29 5.14 -17.49
C ASN A 289 10.39 5.84 -16.12
N PHE A 290 9.59 5.44 -15.13
CA PHE A 290 9.71 5.96 -13.77
C PHE A 290 10.80 5.23 -13.00
N THR A 291 11.76 5.96 -12.44
CA THR A 291 12.86 5.40 -11.63
C THR A 291 12.33 4.59 -10.44
N ILE A 292 11.29 5.09 -9.75
CA ILE A 292 10.67 4.39 -8.61
C ILE A 292 10.04 3.05 -9.04
N PHE A 293 9.45 2.96 -10.23
CA PHE A 293 8.91 1.70 -10.75
C PHE A 293 10.01 0.68 -10.99
N GLN A 294 11.08 1.08 -11.63
CA GLN A 294 12.22 0.20 -11.90
C GLN A 294 12.87 -0.30 -10.60
N ALA A 295 13.00 0.59 -9.60
CA ALA A 295 13.54 0.23 -8.30
C ALA A 295 12.76 -0.91 -7.62
N PHE A 296 11.44 -0.91 -7.73
CA PHE A 296 10.63 -1.98 -7.14
C PHE A 296 10.47 -3.19 -8.06
N MET A 297 10.38 -3.00 -9.38
CA MET A 297 10.26 -4.11 -10.33
C MET A 297 11.43 -5.10 -10.22
N GLN A 298 12.64 -4.64 -9.94
CA GLN A 298 13.79 -5.53 -9.74
C GLN A 298 13.61 -6.51 -8.56
N LEU A 299 12.79 -6.16 -7.56
CA LEU A 299 12.49 -7.02 -6.41
C LEU A 299 11.50 -8.15 -6.75
N PHE A 300 10.76 -8.01 -7.84
CA PHE A 300 9.84 -9.06 -8.30
C PHE A 300 10.54 -10.12 -9.17
N ASN A 301 11.83 -9.96 -9.47
CA ASN A 301 12.62 -10.94 -10.22
C ASN A 301 13.03 -12.12 -9.34
N ASN A 302 13.46 -13.23 -9.97
CA ASN A 302 13.90 -14.45 -9.29
C ASN A 302 15.43 -14.51 -9.10
N ASN A 303 16.13 -13.38 -9.21
CA ASN A 303 17.58 -13.30 -9.20
C ASN A 303 18.19 -12.93 -7.84
N TRP A 304 17.44 -13.15 -6.75
CA TRP A 304 17.91 -12.95 -5.38
C TRP A 304 17.30 -14.00 -4.44
N ARG A 305 17.75 -14.08 -3.21
CA ARG A 305 17.38 -15.12 -2.23
C ARG A 305 17.11 -14.48 -0.87
N ASN A 306 16.73 -15.32 0.09
CA ASN A 306 16.49 -14.94 1.48
C ASN A 306 15.38 -13.89 1.61
N GLY A 307 14.28 -14.08 0.85
CA GLY A 307 13.16 -13.16 0.90
C GLY A 307 11.83 -13.74 0.48
N VAL A 308 10.80 -12.93 0.64
CA VAL A 308 9.43 -13.21 0.20
C VAL A 308 8.81 -11.97 -0.43
N VAL A 309 7.87 -12.19 -1.33
CA VAL A 309 7.06 -11.12 -1.93
C VAL A 309 5.60 -11.41 -1.62
N VAL A 310 4.93 -10.51 -0.94
CA VAL A 310 3.49 -10.60 -0.66
C VAL A 310 2.81 -9.41 -1.29
N ALA A 311 1.85 -9.64 -2.15
CA ALA A 311 1.22 -8.55 -2.88
C ALA A 311 -0.29 -8.72 -3.02
N SER A 312 -0.99 -7.60 -3.23
CA SER A 312 -2.40 -7.61 -3.61
C SER A 312 -2.61 -7.06 -5.02
N VAL A 313 -3.70 -7.47 -5.64
CA VAL A 313 -4.18 -6.90 -6.91
C VAL A 313 -5.22 -5.85 -6.61
N ASP A 314 -5.06 -4.64 -7.17
CA ASP A 314 -6.02 -3.54 -7.08
C ASP A 314 -6.79 -3.38 -8.39
N SER A 315 -8.11 -3.28 -8.29
CA SER A 315 -8.99 -3.05 -9.44
C SER A 315 -8.80 -1.67 -10.06
N LEU A 316 -8.47 -0.66 -9.26
CA LEU A 316 -8.24 0.71 -9.71
C LEU A 316 -6.94 0.86 -10.51
N ALA A 317 -6.05 -0.12 -10.44
CA ALA A 317 -4.81 -0.13 -11.21
C ALA A 317 -5.00 -0.50 -12.68
N ASN A 318 -6.19 -0.91 -13.11
CA ASN A 318 -6.48 -1.33 -14.49
C ASN A 318 -6.90 -0.20 -15.41
N ASP A 319 -6.47 -0.29 -16.67
CA ASP A 319 -6.88 0.60 -17.77
C ASP A 319 -8.03 -0.02 -18.61
N GLY A 320 -8.95 -0.73 -17.97
CA GLY A 320 -10.15 -1.30 -18.60
C GLY A 320 -10.10 -2.77 -19.02
N ALA A 321 -8.92 -3.41 -19.05
CA ALA A 321 -8.81 -4.84 -19.35
C ALA A 321 -8.92 -5.72 -18.09
N ARG A 322 -9.05 -7.03 -18.27
CA ARG A 322 -9.17 -7.98 -17.18
C ARG A 322 -7.94 -7.94 -16.27
N ARG A 323 -8.13 -7.90 -14.95
CA ARG A 323 -7.10 -7.77 -13.90
C ARG A 323 -5.91 -8.72 -14.08
N GLU A 324 -6.17 -9.92 -14.55
CA GLU A 324 -5.18 -10.99 -14.71
C GLU A 324 -4.29 -10.83 -15.95
N SER A 325 -4.76 -10.10 -16.97
CA SER A 325 -4.03 -9.95 -18.22
C SER A 325 -2.76 -9.09 -18.11
N TYR A 326 -2.66 -8.27 -17.05
CA TYR A 326 -1.51 -7.41 -16.81
C TYR A 326 -0.41 -8.05 -15.97
N LEU A 327 -0.73 -9.08 -15.21
CA LEU A 327 0.30 -9.77 -14.45
C LEU A 327 1.13 -10.67 -15.36
N PRO A 328 2.45 -10.53 -15.38
CA PRO A 328 3.30 -11.36 -16.18
C PRO A 328 3.13 -12.84 -15.80
N ARG A 329 3.22 -13.70 -16.79
CA ARG A 329 3.01 -15.14 -16.61
C ARG A 329 3.92 -15.75 -15.52
N TYR A 330 5.09 -15.20 -15.28
CA TYR A 330 5.97 -15.68 -14.22
C TYR A 330 5.45 -15.38 -12.81
N LEU A 331 4.65 -14.33 -12.60
CA LEU A 331 3.94 -14.09 -11.35
C LEU A 331 2.71 -14.99 -11.20
N LEU A 332 2.08 -15.36 -12.32
CA LEU A 332 0.87 -16.20 -12.34
C LEU A 332 1.18 -17.71 -12.45
N ARG A 333 2.19 -18.10 -13.23
CA ARG A 333 2.54 -19.52 -13.48
C ARG A 333 3.20 -20.22 -12.31
N GLN A 334 3.71 -19.50 -11.36
CA GLN A 334 4.24 -20.08 -10.14
C GLN A 334 3.14 -20.61 -9.20
N LYS A 335 1.93 -20.83 -9.74
CA LYS A 335 0.80 -21.47 -9.05
C LYS A 335 1.15 -22.80 -8.37
N VAL A 336 2.19 -23.46 -8.80
CA VAL A 336 2.48 -24.84 -8.35
C VAL A 336 3.68 -24.89 -7.40
N ARG A 337 4.59 -23.90 -7.41
CA ARG A 337 5.82 -23.96 -6.59
C ARG A 337 6.27 -22.67 -5.89
N SER A 338 5.77 -21.49 -6.25
CA SER A 338 6.27 -20.23 -5.66
C SER A 338 5.33 -19.01 -5.68
N ALA A 339 4.12 -19.11 -6.19
CA ALA A 339 3.08 -18.10 -6.00
C ALA A 339 1.75 -18.77 -5.68
N LEU A 340 1.22 -18.53 -4.50
CA LEU A 340 -0.12 -18.94 -4.11
C LEU A 340 -1.07 -17.78 -4.42
N ILE A 341 -1.98 -18.02 -5.35
CA ILE A 341 -3.10 -17.10 -5.56
C ILE A 341 -4.17 -17.49 -4.55
N LEU A 342 -4.31 -16.69 -3.51
CA LEU A 342 -5.36 -16.86 -2.54
C LEU A 342 -6.60 -16.15 -3.05
N ASP A 343 -7.57 -16.93 -3.55
CA ASP A 343 -8.88 -16.40 -3.92
C ASP A 343 -9.63 -16.02 -2.62
N GLY A 344 -10.02 -14.74 -2.52
CA GLY A 344 -10.73 -14.21 -1.35
C GLY A 344 -12.20 -14.65 -1.23
N ARG A 345 -12.56 -15.73 -1.90
CA ARG A 345 -13.90 -16.32 -1.79
C ARG A 345 -13.91 -17.34 -0.65
N HIS A 346 -14.04 -16.85 0.58
CA HIS A 346 -14.57 -17.64 1.73
C HIS A 346 -14.87 -16.66 2.88
#